data_bd9eb0621298661ffb340f5f4b176d68
#
_entry.id   bd9eb0621298661ffb340f5f4b176d68
#
_cell.length_a   1.000
_cell.length_b   1.000
_cell.length_c   1.000
_cell.angle_alpha   90.00
_cell.angle_beta   90.00
_cell.angle_gamma   90.00
#
_symmetry.space_group_name_H-M   'P 1'
#
loop_
_entity.id
_entity.type
_entity.pdbx_description
1 polymer ?
#
loop_
_entity_poly.entity_id
_entity_poly.type
_entity_poly.pdbx_seq_one_letter_code
_entity_poly.pdbx_strand_id
1 'polypeptide(L)'
;SNVFTDADHSKLNGIEASATADQTASEILTLIKTVDGSGSGLDADTLDGLNSSQYLRSDTSDTFSGTLTVSGNILPNANGTRDLGASGTRWANVYSSDLDLSNEAKGGNTIDGSWGSYLIEEGEENLYLTNRRSGKKYKFMLEEV
;
A
#
# COMPACT_ATOMS: atom_id res chain seq x y z
N SER A 1 -70.79 -9.94 6.52
CA SER A 1 -70.16 -10.70 7.59
C SER A 1 -68.76 -11.16 7.12
N ASN A 2 -67.72 -10.69 7.78
CA ASN A 2 -66.35 -11.22 7.52
C ASN A 2 -66.26 -12.60 8.13
N VAL A 3 -66.36 -13.64 7.29
CA VAL A 3 -66.16 -15.00 7.72
C VAL A 3 -64.68 -15.35 7.56
N PHE A 4 -64.07 -15.84 8.61
CA PHE A 4 -62.73 -16.38 8.58
C PHE A 4 -62.73 -17.65 7.76
N THR A 5 -62.08 -17.69 6.65
CA THR A 5 -62.05 -18.82 5.72
C THR A 5 -60.88 -19.76 6.02
N ASP A 6 -60.90 -21.00 5.48
CA ASP A 6 -59.80 -21.95 5.58
C ASP A 6 -58.51 -21.38 4.95
N ALA A 7 -58.66 -20.50 3.94
CA ALA A 7 -57.52 -19.81 3.34
C ALA A 7 -56.88 -18.78 4.30
N ASP A 8 -57.69 -18.14 5.12
CA ASP A 8 -57.17 -17.19 6.14
C ASP A 8 -56.51 -17.94 7.29
N HIS A 9 -57.05 -19.11 7.68
CA HIS A 9 -56.39 -20.00 8.63
C HIS A 9 -55.04 -20.50 8.12
N SER A 10 -54.95 -20.88 6.86
CA SER A 10 -53.70 -21.34 6.26
C SER A 10 -52.63 -20.23 6.25
N LYS A 11 -53.04 -18.99 5.98
CA LYS A 11 -52.11 -17.84 6.04
C LYS A 11 -51.65 -17.57 7.47
N LEU A 12 -52.55 -17.63 8.45
CA LEU A 12 -52.20 -17.45 9.87
C LEU A 12 -51.27 -18.54 10.39
N ASN A 13 -51.49 -19.77 9.98
CA ASN A 13 -50.61 -20.89 10.35
C ASN A 13 -49.21 -20.78 9.73
N GLY A 14 -49.07 -20.01 8.67
CA GLY A 14 -47.77 -19.69 8.06
C GLY A 14 -47.04 -18.51 8.71
N ILE A 15 -47.67 -17.79 9.63
CA ILE A 15 -47.03 -16.75 10.39
C ILE A 15 -46.26 -17.38 11.56
N GLU A 16 -45.00 -17.05 11.66
CA GLU A 16 -44.14 -17.55 12.73
C GLU A 16 -44.64 -17.12 14.12
N ALA A 17 -44.36 -17.95 15.14
CA ALA A 17 -44.73 -17.63 16.51
C ALA A 17 -44.07 -16.34 16.94
N SER A 18 -44.85 -15.42 17.51
CA SER A 18 -44.40 -14.09 17.98
C SER A 18 -44.12 -13.06 16.88
N ALA A 19 -44.65 -13.27 15.65
CA ALA A 19 -44.64 -12.23 14.63
C ALA A 19 -45.43 -11.01 15.09
N THR A 20 -44.76 -9.87 15.38
CA THR A 20 -45.38 -8.68 15.94
C THR A 20 -45.41 -7.50 15.00
N ALA A 21 -44.39 -7.38 14.14
CA ALA A 21 -44.23 -6.31 13.16
C ALA A 21 -43.20 -6.71 12.11
N ASP A 22 -43.14 -5.97 11.04
CA ASP A 22 -42.05 -6.10 10.06
C ASP A 22 -40.71 -5.79 10.75
N GLN A 23 -39.66 -6.50 10.30
CA GLN A 23 -38.32 -6.30 10.84
C GLN A 23 -37.84 -4.85 10.65
N THR A 24 -37.27 -4.28 11.69
CA THR A 24 -36.63 -2.96 11.61
C THR A 24 -35.28 -3.08 10.87
N ALA A 25 -34.80 -1.96 10.33
CA ALA A 25 -33.47 -1.89 9.70
C ALA A 25 -32.34 -2.35 10.65
N SER A 26 -32.49 -2.15 11.96
CA SER A 26 -31.54 -2.59 12.98
C SER A 26 -31.53 -4.10 13.16
N GLU A 27 -32.72 -4.73 13.15
CA GLU A 27 -32.85 -6.18 13.26
C GLU A 27 -32.33 -6.88 12.00
N ILE A 28 -32.63 -6.36 10.82
CA ILE A 28 -32.09 -6.85 9.55
C ILE A 28 -30.56 -6.78 9.55
N LEU A 29 -30.00 -5.65 9.95
CA LEU A 29 -28.53 -5.49 10.05
C LEU A 29 -27.91 -6.47 11.05
N THR A 30 -28.59 -6.72 12.17
CA THR A 30 -28.13 -7.70 13.17
C THR A 30 -28.13 -9.09 12.61
N LEU A 31 -29.18 -9.49 11.91
CA LEU A 31 -29.28 -10.80 11.25
C LEU A 31 -28.22 -10.96 10.15
N ILE A 32 -28.00 -9.94 9.33
CA ILE A 32 -26.98 -9.94 8.28
C ILE A 32 -25.58 -10.16 8.91
N LYS A 33 -25.26 -9.49 9.99
CA LYS A 33 -23.99 -9.66 10.71
C LYS A 33 -23.75 -11.06 11.28
N THR A 34 -24.80 -11.86 11.50
CA THR A 34 -24.64 -13.24 11.97
C THR A 34 -24.22 -14.21 10.86
N VAL A 35 -24.44 -13.84 9.61
CA VAL A 35 -24.13 -14.66 8.42
C VAL A 35 -23.02 -14.03 7.58
N ASP A 36 -22.55 -12.83 7.97
CA ASP A 36 -21.40 -12.18 7.35
C ASP A 36 -20.11 -12.94 7.72
N GLY A 37 -19.23 -13.13 6.75
CA GLY A 37 -17.95 -13.83 6.92
C GLY A 37 -17.46 -14.46 5.64
N SER A 38 -16.26 -14.98 5.67
CA SER A 38 -15.61 -15.59 4.50
C SER A 38 -16.49 -16.63 3.82
N GLY A 39 -16.90 -16.40 2.58
CA GLY A 39 -17.75 -17.28 1.78
C GLY A 39 -19.25 -17.03 1.90
N SER A 40 -19.71 -16.05 2.67
CA SER A 40 -21.13 -15.70 2.82
C SER A 40 -21.70 -14.96 1.60
N GLY A 41 -20.87 -14.36 0.78
CA GLY A 41 -21.27 -13.41 -0.27
C GLY A 41 -21.65 -12.02 0.26
N LEU A 42 -21.64 -11.83 1.60
CA LEU A 42 -21.83 -10.55 2.31
C LEU A 42 -20.52 -10.12 2.98
N ASP A 43 -19.40 -10.73 2.60
CA ASP A 43 -18.11 -10.54 3.21
C ASP A 43 -17.62 -9.09 2.98
N ALA A 44 -17.56 -8.31 4.05
CA ALA A 44 -16.97 -6.98 4.05
C ALA A 44 -15.44 -7.01 3.83
N ASP A 45 -14.83 -8.20 3.89
CA ASP A 45 -13.40 -8.40 3.57
C ASP A 45 -13.12 -8.33 2.07
N THR A 46 -14.16 -8.36 1.23
CA THR A 46 -14.05 -8.11 -0.21
C THR A 46 -14.57 -6.74 -0.58
N LEU A 47 -13.72 -5.91 -1.16
CA LEU A 47 -14.07 -4.66 -1.82
C LEU A 47 -13.97 -4.87 -3.33
N ASP A 48 -15.09 -4.72 -4.05
CA ASP A 48 -15.17 -4.92 -5.51
C ASP A 48 -14.65 -6.30 -5.99
N GLY A 49 -14.90 -7.35 -5.20
CA GLY A 49 -14.48 -8.72 -5.51
C GLY A 49 -13.01 -9.03 -5.19
N LEU A 50 -12.27 -8.07 -4.64
CA LEU A 50 -10.89 -8.25 -4.19
C LEU A 50 -10.86 -8.42 -2.66
N ASN A 51 -10.10 -9.39 -2.17
CA ASN A 51 -9.93 -9.57 -0.73
C ASN A 51 -8.84 -8.62 -0.17
N SER A 52 -8.77 -8.49 1.15
CA SER A 52 -7.84 -7.58 1.82
C SER A 52 -6.37 -7.83 1.49
N SER A 53 -5.98 -9.05 1.10
CA SER A 53 -4.61 -9.39 0.73
C SER A 53 -4.18 -8.84 -0.65
N GLN A 54 -5.12 -8.31 -1.43
CA GLN A 54 -4.87 -7.73 -2.75
C GLN A 54 -4.68 -6.22 -2.71
N TYR A 55 -4.86 -5.60 -1.53
CA TYR A 55 -4.63 -4.18 -1.29
C TYR A 55 -3.37 -3.98 -0.46
N LEU A 56 -2.60 -2.92 -0.79
CA LEU A 56 -1.54 -2.46 0.08
C LEU A 56 -2.15 -1.73 1.28
N ARG A 57 -1.85 -2.20 2.48
CA ARG A 57 -2.34 -1.61 3.73
C ARG A 57 -1.33 -0.61 4.28
N SER A 58 -1.83 0.43 4.93
CA SER A 58 -0.99 1.46 5.54
C SER A 58 -0.68 1.21 7.02
N ASP A 59 -1.33 0.24 7.65
CA ASP A 59 -1.29 -0.05 9.09
C ASP A 59 -0.43 -1.26 9.46
N THR A 60 0.10 -1.97 8.47
CA THR A 60 0.96 -3.15 8.64
C THR A 60 1.96 -3.29 7.50
N SER A 61 2.89 -4.23 7.65
CA SER A 61 3.79 -4.61 6.56
C SER A 61 3.08 -5.53 5.58
N ASP A 62 3.07 -5.17 4.31
CA ASP A 62 2.49 -5.96 3.24
C ASP A 62 3.55 -6.42 2.25
N THR A 63 3.29 -7.54 1.59
CA THR A 63 4.11 -8.06 0.50
C THR A 63 3.37 -7.87 -0.82
N PHE A 64 3.96 -7.10 -1.72
CA PHE A 64 3.49 -6.99 -3.10
C PHE A 64 4.24 -7.99 -3.98
N SER A 65 3.56 -9.01 -4.50
CA SER A 65 4.20 -10.11 -5.26
C SER A 65 4.22 -9.91 -6.77
N GLY A 66 3.62 -8.82 -7.26
CA GLY A 66 3.57 -8.49 -8.68
C GLY A 66 4.54 -7.37 -9.07
N THR A 67 4.36 -6.81 -10.27
CA THR A 67 5.06 -5.59 -10.69
C THR A 67 4.28 -4.37 -10.22
N LEU A 68 4.94 -3.46 -9.47
CA LEU A 68 4.38 -2.17 -9.08
C LEU A 68 4.79 -1.11 -10.09
N THR A 69 3.83 -0.59 -10.87
CA THR A 69 4.02 0.57 -11.74
C THR A 69 3.48 1.81 -11.04
N VAL A 70 4.33 2.83 -10.90
CA VAL A 70 4.00 4.07 -10.19
C VAL A 70 4.11 5.23 -11.16
N SER A 71 3.03 6.02 -11.33
CA SER A 71 2.99 7.21 -12.19
C SER A 71 3.42 8.50 -11.48
N GLY A 72 3.69 8.43 -10.18
CA GLY A 72 4.16 9.55 -9.36
C GLY A 72 5.43 9.19 -8.59
N ASN A 73 5.90 10.09 -7.74
CA ASN A 73 7.08 9.87 -6.92
C ASN A 73 6.77 8.91 -5.75
N ILE A 74 7.74 8.08 -5.40
CA ILE A 74 7.75 7.34 -4.14
C ILE A 74 8.62 8.09 -3.15
N LEU A 75 8.01 8.67 -2.12
CA LEU A 75 8.71 9.48 -1.14
C LEU A 75 8.70 8.82 0.25
N PRO A 76 9.83 8.81 0.97
CA PRO A 76 9.83 8.42 2.37
C PRO A 76 9.08 9.48 3.21
N ASN A 77 8.48 9.06 4.32
CA ASN A 77 7.75 9.97 5.22
C ASN A 77 8.68 10.89 6.05
N ALA A 78 9.99 10.67 6.00
CA ALA A 78 10.98 11.51 6.67
C ALA A 78 12.33 11.43 5.94
N ASN A 79 13.01 12.57 5.85
CA ASN A 79 14.27 12.71 5.13
C ASN A 79 15.41 11.92 5.82
N GLY A 80 16.13 11.11 5.05
CA GLY A 80 17.31 10.38 5.51
C GLY A 80 17.09 9.28 6.56
N THR A 81 15.83 8.84 6.76
CA THR A 81 15.48 7.88 7.82
C THR A 81 14.90 6.56 7.32
N ARG A 82 14.70 6.42 6.02
CA ARG A 82 14.15 5.21 5.40
C ARG A 82 15.11 4.67 4.37
N ASP A 83 15.24 3.36 4.34
CA ASP A 83 16.10 2.65 3.40
C ASP A 83 15.27 2.08 2.23
N LEU A 84 15.89 1.99 1.07
CA LEU A 84 15.39 1.21 -0.05
C LEU A 84 16.18 -0.11 -0.12
N GLY A 85 15.58 -1.19 0.34
CA GLY A 85 16.25 -2.46 0.57
C GLY A 85 16.89 -2.55 1.96
N ALA A 86 17.61 -3.63 2.23
CA ALA A 86 18.30 -3.88 3.49
C ALA A 86 19.57 -4.72 3.28
N SER A 87 20.40 -4.84 4.32
CA SER A 87 21.67 -5.59 4.28
C SER A 87 21.51 -7.03 3.79
N GLY A 88 20.41 -7.71 4.13
CA GLY A 88 20.10 -9.08 3.70
C GLY A 88 19.17 -9.18 2.48
N THR A 89 18.57 -8.08 2.04
CA THR A 89 17.57 -8.02 0.97
C THR A 89 17.85 -6.85 0.04
N ARG A 90 18.83 -7.06 -0.84
CA ARG A 90 19.31 -6.04 -1.79
C ARG A 90 18.56 -6.12 -3.11
N TRP A 91 18.40 -4.99 -3.77
CA TRP A 91 18.00 -4.95 -5.17
C TRP A 91 19.10 -5.57 -6.04
N ALA A 92 18.71 -6.38 -7.00
CA ALA A 92 19.68 -6.95 -7.97
C ALA A 92 20.29 -5.84 -8.84
N ASN A 93 19.45 -4.94 -9.34
CA ASN A 93 19.85 -3.77 -10.12
C ASN A 93 18.98 -2.58 -9.76
N VAL A 94 19.51 -1.37 -9.89
CA VAL A 94 18.77 -0.10 -9.84
C VAL A 94 18.99 0.59 -11.19
N TYR A 95 17.91 0.83 -11.93
CA TYR A 95 17.93 1.57 -13.18
C TYR A 95 17.49 3.00 -12.90
N SER A 96 18.41 3.94 -13.02
CA SER A 96 18.13 5.36 -12.86
C SER A 96 18.94 6.17 -13.88
N SER A 97 18.47 7.34 -14.25
CA SER A 97 19.20 8.25 -15.15
C SER A 97 20.35 8.92 -14.41
N ASP A 98 20.07 9.42 -13.20
CA ASP A 98 21.04 10.09 -12.35
C ASP A 98 20.96 9.55 -10.94
N LEU A 99 22.03 9.73 -10.16
CA LEU A 99 22.05 9.36 -8.74
C LEU A 99 22.41 10.58 -7.90
N ASP A 100 21.42 11.12 -7.18
CA ASP A 100 21.59 12.24 -6.26
C ASP A 100 21.86 11.72 -4.84
N LEU A 101 23.00 12.08 -4.28
CA LEU A 101 23.46 11.61 -2.98
C LEU A 101 23.65 12.79 -2.03
N SER A 102 22.94 12.78 -0.89
CA SER A 102 23.18 13.74 0.19
C SER A 102 23.07 13.07 1.55
N ASN A 103 23.99 13.36 2.44
CA ASN A 103 23.95 12.94 3.83
C ASN A 103 23.69 14.09 4.80
N GLU A 104 23.17 15.23 4.32
CA GLU A 104 22.84 16.39 5.13
C GLU A 104 21.87 16.01 6.27
N ALA A 105 20.81 15.28 5.94
CA ALA A 105 19.81 14.85 6.93
C ALA A 105 20.34 13.87 7.99
N LYS A 106 21.46 13.21 7.70
CA LYS A 106 22.14 12.30 8.65
C LYS A 106 23.21 13.02 9.50
N GLY A 107 23.40 14.32 9.29
CA GLY A 107 24.38 15.12 10.04
C GLY A 107 25.83 14.96 9.59
N GLY A 108 26.09 14.25 8.49
CA GLY A 108 27.41 14.08 7.91
C GLY A 108 27.85 12.62 7.72
N ASN A 109 29.10 12.44 7.27
CA ASN A 109 29.70 11.13 7.03
C ASN A 109 30.54 10.66 8.24
N THR A 110 30.95 9.39 8.22
CA THR A 110 31.69 8.73 9.30
C THR A 110 33.21 8.97 9.27
N ILE A 111 33.74 9.66 8.24
CA ILE A 111 35.17 9.84 8.04
C ILE A 111 35.67 11.14 8.65
N ASP A 112 34.99 12.26 8.35
CA ASP A 112 35.39 13.59 8.81
C ASP A 112 34.22 14.39 9.43
N GLY A 113 33.04 13.77 9.53
CA GLY A 113 31.83 14.39 10.09
C GLY A 113 31.18 15.43 9.17
N SER A 114 31.73 15.69 7.98
CA SER A 114 31.16 16.67 7.06
C SER A 114 29.97 16.09 6.30
N TRP A 115 29.00 16.95 5.91
CA TRP A 115 27.95 16.56 4.99
C TRP A 115 28.31 16.97 3.55
N GLY A 116 27.89 16.12 2.63
CA GLY A 116 28.07 16.30 1.19
C GLY A 116 26.75 16.26 0.44
N SER A 117 26.76 16.85 -0.75
CA SER A 117 25.68 16.71 -1.74
C SER A 117 26.34 16.57 -3.11
N TYR A 118 26.12 15.41 -3.72
CA TYR A 118 26.76 15.02 -4.97
C TYR A 118 25.74 14.46 -5.94
N LEU A 119 25.94 14.75 -7.21
CA LEU A 119 25.20 14.15 -8.33
C LEU A 119 26.17 13.33 -9.17
N ILE A 120 25.79 12.10 -9.48
CA ILE A 120 26.48 11.23 -10.44
C ILE A 120 25.67 11.25 -11.72
N GLU A 121 26.32 11.59 -12.84
CA GLU A 121 25.72 11.76 -14.16
C GLU A 121 26.54 11.01 -15.21
N GLU A 122 25.86 10.34 -16.14
CA GLU A 122 26.49 9.73 -17.30
C GLU A 122 26.68 10.76 -18.41
N GLY A 123 27.81 10.69 -19.10
CA GLY A 123 28.05 11.34 -20.38
C GLY A 123 28.31 10.30 -21.46
N GLU A 124 28.47 10.73 -22.69
CA GLU A 124 28.68 9.82 -23.82
C GLU A 124 29.87 8.87 -23.63
N GLU A 125 30.98 9.39 -23.07
CA GLU A 125 32.21 8.61 -22.88
C GLU A 125 32.66 8.51 -21.42
N ASN A 126 32.07 9.27 -20.50
CA ASN A 126 32.59 9.41 -19.14
C ASN A 126 31.49 9.47 -18.09
N LEU A 127 31.82 9.04 -16.89
CA LEU A 127 30.99 9.22 -15.70
C LEU A 127 31.49 10.45 -14.93
N TYR A 128 30.57 11.32 -14.55
CA TYR A 128 30.86 12.59 -13.87
C TYR A 128 30.31 12.61 -12.45
N LEU A 129 31.00 13.38 -11.59
CA LEU A 129 30.56 13.65 -10.22
C LEU A 129 30.54 15.17 -10.01
N THR A 130 29.38 15.72 -9.74
CA THR A 130 29.19 17.12 -9.43
C THR A 130 29.02 17.32 -7.93
N ASN A 131 29.92 18.07 -7.29
CA ASN A 131 29.71 18.54 -5.91
C ASN A 131 28.73 19.71 -5.94
N ARG A 132 27.49 19.51 -5.50
CA ARG A 132 26.44 20.55 -5.54
C ARG A 132 26.67 21.69 -4.55
N ARG A 133 27.48 21.49 -3.49
CA ARG A 133 27.80 22.52 -2.52
C ARG A 133 28.84 23.54 -3.06
N SER A 134 29.87 23.02 -3.72
CA SER A 134 30.98 23.85 -4.22
C SER A 134 30.86 24.18 -5.72
N GLY A 135 29.95 23.52 -6.45
CA GLY A 135 29.84 23.59 -7.90
C GLY A 135 30.99 22.92 -8.66
N LYS A 136 31.96 22.32 -7.97
CA LYS A 136 33.08 21.64 -8.60
C LYS A 136 32.60 20.35 -9.28
N LYS A 137 33.15 20.10 -10.46
CA LYS A 137 32.89 18.92 -11.27
C LYS A 137 34.14 18.07 -11.38
N TYR A 138 33.95 16.76 -11.32
CA TYR A 138 35.01 15.77 -11.42
C TYR A 138 34.61 14.73 -12.47
N LYS A 139 35.60 14.08 -13.06
CA LYS A 139 35.44 12.94 -13.93
C LYS A 139 36.02 11.71 -13.24
N PHE A 140 35.30 10.59 -13.29
CA PHE A 140 35.87 9.31 -12.86
C PHE A 140 36.99 8.91 -13.81
N MET A 141 38.13 8.51 -13.26
CA MET A 141 39.21 7.94 -14.04
C MET A 141 38.91 6.46 -14.24
N LEU A 142 38.59 6.08 -15.48
CA LEU A 142 38.25 4.72 -15.88
C LEU A 142 39.39 4.16 -16.72
N GLU A 143 39.71 2.88 -16.56
CA GLU A 143 40.68 2.14 -17.36
C GLU A 143 39.93 1.05 -18.12
N GLU A 144 40.20 0.95 -19.42
CA GLU A 144 39.65 -0.09 -20.26
C GLU A 144 40.40 -1.41 -19.96
N VAL A 145 39.64 -2.52 -19.81
CA VAL A 145 40.12 -3.86 -19.46
C VAL A 145 39.93 -4.83 -20.61
#